data_09ab8e1e0bb6d531cb7d11437d6fa7a4
#
_entry.id   09ab8e1e0bb6d531cb7d11437d6fa7a4
#
_cell.length_a   1.000
_cell.length_b   1.000
_cell.length_c   1.000
_cell.angle_alpha   90.00
_cell.angle_beta   90.00
_cell.angle_gamma   90.00
#
_symmetry.space_group_name_H-M   'P 1'
#
loop_
_entity.id
_entity.type
_entity.pdbx_description
1 polymer ?
#
loop_
_entity_poly.entity_id
_entity_poly.type
_entity_poly.pdbx_seq_one_letter_code
_entity_poly.pdbx_strand_id
1 'polypeptide(L)'
;GKWCTTTSQDLVDILNEDKDEVAKEIKKLEDEKIICGYHTVINYNKALRDEKVLAYIEVDCIPQRNKGYDKTASLIANYPEVDTMYLLSGDCDFLCLVQGKTMFEVARFVSDKIACVEDVRSTKTLFVLKQYKQSGIVIVDQEKEEQHRLVVTPWKNYQEK
;
A
#
# COMPACT_ATOMS: atom_id res chain seq x y z
N GLY A 1 -10.30 -15.98 -9.49
CA GLY A 1 -10.82 -15.00 -10.42
C GLY A 1 -9.68 -14.40 -11.20
N LYS A 2 -9.69 -14.50 -12.53
CA LYS A 2 -8.73 -13.80 -13.39
C LYS A 2 -8.92 -12.30 -13.20
N TRP A 3 -7.95 -11.64 -12.64
CA TRP A 3 -7.81 -10.20 -12.74
C TRP A 3 -7.35 -9.90 -14.17
N CYS A 4 -8.32 -9.66 -15.02
CA CYS A 4 -8.05 -9.22 -16.39
C CYS A 4 -7.84 -7.71 -16.33
N THR A 5 -6.88 -7.22 -17.10
CA THR A 5 -6.89 -5.83 -17.54
C THR A 5 -8.15 -5.69 -18.39
N THR A 6 -9.28 -5.34 -17.75
CA THR A 6 -10.53 -5.10 -18.46
C THR A 6 -10.31 -3.85 -19.29
N THR A 7 -10.07 -4.05 -20.56
CA THR A 7 -9.99 -2.95 -21.53
C THR A 7 -11.39 -2.38 -21.79
N SER A 8 -11.47 -1.17 -22.33
CA SER A 8 -12.77 -0.62 -22.75
C SER A 8 -13.49 -1.57 -23.72
N GLN A 9 -12.74 -2.37 -24.50
CA GLN A 9 -13.33 -3.36 -25.40
C GLN A 9 -13.92 -4.55 -24.65
N ASP A 10 -13.26 -5.04 -23.61
CA ASP A 10 -13.79 -6.13 -22.77
C ASP A 10 -15.09 -5.70 -22.07
N LEU A 11 -15.20 -4.42 -21.67
CA LEU A 11 -16.42 -3.86 -21.07
C LEU A 11 -17.57 -3.81 -22.09
N VAL A 12 -17.28 -3.41 -23.33
CA VAL A 12 -18.24 -3.43 -24.46
C VAL A 12 -18.78 -4.85 -24.64
N ASP A 13 -17.90 -5.84 -24.70
CA ASP A 13 -18.27 -7.24 -24.93
C ASP A 13 -19.07 -7.83 -23.74
N ILE A 14 -18.73 -7.46 -22.51
CA ILE A 14 -19.42 -7.93 -21.29
C ILE A 14 -20.80 -7.28 -21.15
N LEU A 15 -20.91 -5.97 -21.42
CA LEU A 15 -22.13 -5.22 -21.22
C LEU A 15 -23.05 -5.28 -22.44
N ASN A 16 -22.54 -5.74 -23.59
CA ASN A 16 -23.23 -5.75 -24.89
C ASN A 16 -23.77 -4.36 -25.28
N GLU A 17 -22.99 -3.33 -24.95
CA GLU A 17 -23.31 -1.91 -25.20
C GLU A 17 -22.39 -1.35 -26.29
N ASP A 18 -22.75 -0.17 -26.82
CA ASP A 18 -21.91 0.51 -27.81
C ASP A 18 -20.63 1.05 -27.17
N LYS A 19 -19.52 0.97 -27.90
CA LYS A 19 -18.20 1.42 -27.45
C LYS A 19 -18.20 2.90 -27.04
N ASP A 20 -18.91 3.74 -27.77
CA ASP A 20 -18.96 5.17 -27.52
C ASP A 20 -19.78 5.48 -26.26
N GLU A 21 -20.81 4.69 -25.95
CA GLU A 21 -21.59 4.80 -24.74
C GLU A 21 -20.79 4.38 -23.50
N VAL A 22 -20.08 3.25 -23.58
CA VAL A 22 -19.19 2.79 -22.50
C VAL A 22 -18.11 3.86 -22.22
N ALA A 23 -17.50 4.42 -23.27
CA ALA A 23 -16.47 5.45 -23.10
C ALA A 23 -17.02 6.74 -22.46
N LYS A 24 -18.23 7.15 -22.82
CA LYS A 24 -18.91 8.31 -22.23
C LYS A 24 -19.21 8.09 -20.75
N GLU A 25 -19.68 6.90 -20.38
CA GLU A 25 -20.01 6.60 -18.99
C GLU A 25 -18.75 6.53 -18.13
N ILE A 26 -17.66 5.91 -18.62
CA ILE A 26 -16.35 5.92 -17.92
C ILE A 26 -15.90 7.35 -17.68
N LYS A 27 -15.92 8.19 -18.72
CA LYS A 27 -15.52 9.60 -18.61
C LYS A 27 -16.37 10.36 -17.60
N LYS A 28 -17.67 10.14 -17.58
CA LYS A 28 -18.56 10.74 -16.59
C LYS A 28 -18.19 10.33 -15.16
N LEU A 29 -17.88 9.04 -14.92
CA LEU A 29 -17.44 8.55 -13.62
C LEU A 29 -16.08 9.14 -13.19
N GLU A 30 -15.19 9.42 -14.15
CA GLU A 30 -13.91 10.12 -13.91
C GLU A 30 -14.14 11.61 -13.58
N ASP A 31 -15.01 12.29 -14.33
CA ASP A 31 -15.36 13.70 -14.11
C ASP A 31 -16.05 13.91 -12.75
N GLU A 32 -16.92 12.99 -12.36
CA GLU A 32 -17.61 12.98 -11.07
C GLU A 32 -16.68 12.50 -9.91
N LYS A 33 -15.42 12.14 -10.19
CA LYS A 33 -14.47 11.61 -9.20
C LYS A 33 -14.91 10.31 -8.51
N ILE A 34 -15.81 9.55 -9.12
CA ILE A 34 -16.15 8.19 -8.70
C ILE A 34 -14.99 7.26 -9.06
N ILE A 35 -14.43 7.40 -10.26
CA ILE A 35 -13.15 6.82 -10.64
C ILE A 35 -12.10 7.90 -10.42
N CYS A 36 -11.29 7.74 -9.37
CA CYS A 36 -10.23 8.69 -9.01
C CYS A 36 -8.89 8.39 -9.71
N GLY A 37 -8.72 7.21 -10.26
CA GLY A 37 -7.49 6.81 -10.93
C GLY A 37 -7.40 5.31 -11.17
N TYR A 38 -6.32 4.90 -11.83
CA TYR A 38 -6.02 3.51 -12.16
C TYR A 38 -4.67 3.12 -11.54
N HIS A 39 -4.59 1.94 -10.96
CA HIS A 39 -3.39 1.48 -10.28
C HIS A 39 -2.91 0.15 -10.83
N THR A 40 -1.61 0.03 -11.09
CA THR A 40 -0.98 -1.21 -11.53
C THR A 40 -0.26 -1.86 -10.35
N VAL A 41 -0.58 -3.12 -10.05
CA VAL A 41 0.12 -3.91 -9.05
C VAL A 41 1.39 -4.50 -9.66
N ILE A 42 2.55 -4.17 -9.10
CA ILE A 42 3.86 -4.61 -9.59
C ILE A 42 4.52 -5.50 -8.54
N ASN A 43 4.99 -6.67 -8.97
CA ASN A 43 5.85 -7.52 -8.15
C ASN A 43 7.29 -7.02 -8.19
N TYR A 44 7.67 -6.16 -7.24
CA TYR A 44 9.01 -5.59 -7.17
C TYR A 44 10.10 -6.63 -6.91
N ASN A 45 9.79 -7.78 -6.30
CA ASN A 45 10.75 -8.87 -6.12
C ASN A 45 11.22 -9.48 -7.46
N LYS A 46 10.40 -9.36 -8.51
CA LYS A 46 10.72 -9.83 -9.88
C LYS A 46 11.21 -8.71 -10.80
N ALA A 47 10.88 -7.49 -10.49
CA ALA A 47 11.19 -6.32 -11.33
C ALA A 47 12.62 -5.85 -11.14
N LEU A 48 13.63 -6.65 -10.86
CA LEU A 48 15.09 -6.46 -10.89
C LEU A 48 15.64 -4.99 -10.88
N ARG A 49 14.78 -4.00 -10.62
CA ARG A 49 15.07 -2.56 -10.64
C ARG A 49 14.44 -1.93 -9.41
N ASP A 50 15.26 -1.21 -8.68
CA ASP A 50 14.93 -0.34 -7.56
C ASP A 50 14.08 -1.03 -6.46
N GLU A 51 14.76 -1.67 -5.52
CA GLU A 51 14.12 -2.12 -4.28
C GLU A 51 13.46 -0.92 -3.61
N LYS A 52 12.13 -0.89 -3.62
CA LYS A 52 11.37 0.09 -2.87
C LYS A 52 11.17 -0.40 -1.44
N VAL A 53 11.52 0.45 -0.51
CA VAL A 53 11.21 0.24 0.90
C VAL A 53 9.80 0.78 1.16
N LEU A 54 8.94 -0.07 1.70
CA LEU A 54 7.61 0.28 2.16
C LEU A 54 7.58 0.34 3.68
N ALA A 55 6.89 1.31 4.23
CA ALA A 55 6.66 1.41 5.66
C ALA A 55 5.25 1.90 5.98
N TYR A 56 4.65 1.34 7.00
CA TYR A 56 3.48 1.90 7.64
C TYR A 56 3.91 2.87 8.73
N ILE A 57 3.34 4.07 8.70
CA ILE A 57 3.57 5.10 9.70
C ILE A 57 2.27 5.29 10.46
N GLU A 58 2.27 4.89 11.72
CA GLU A 58 1.22 5.24 12.67
C GLU A 58 1.47 6.68 13.16
N VAL A 59 0.46 7.51 13.11
CA VAL A 59 0.55 8.93 13.49
C VAL A 59 -0.55 9.24 14.50
N ASP A 60 -0.15 9.73 15.66
CA ASP A 60 -1.06 10.25 16.67
C ASP A 60 -1.12 11.78 16.58
N CYS A 61 -2.32 12.32 16.58
CA CYS A 61 -2.55 13.75 16.42
C CYS A 61 -3.43 14.30 17.54
N ILE A 62 -3.32 15.59 17.77
CA ILE A 62 -4.24 16.33 18.61
C ILE A 62 -5.34 16.90 17.73
N PRO A 63 -6.61 16.48 17.89
CA PRO A 63 -7.70 17.00 17.08
C PRO A 63 -7.91 18.50 17.35
N GLN A 64 -7.96 19.28 16.27
CA GLN A 64 -8.19 20.72 16.38
C GLN A 64 -9.67 21.01 16.69
N ARG A 65 -9.92 22.00 17.57
CA ARG A 65 -11.26 22.53 17.80
C ARG A 65 -11.84 23.06 16.48
N ASN A 66 -13.04 22.60 16.11
CA ASN A 66 -13.81 23.00 14.93
C ASN A 66 -13.32 22.48 13.56
N LYS A 67 -12.15 21.82 13.46
CA LYS A 67 -11.64 21.26 12.19
C LYS A 67 -11.28 19.77 12.27
N GLY A 68 -11.35 19.18 13.48
CA GLY A 68 -11.04 17.77 13.66
C GLY A 68 -9.64 17.42 13.16
N TYR A 69 -9.55 16.40 12.32
CA TYR A 69 -8.32 15.89 11.75
C TYR A 69 -8.04 16.35 10.31
N ASP A 70 -9.02 17.01 9.64
CA ASP A 70 -8.98 17.22 8.18
C ASP A 70 -7.81 18.08 7.70
N LYS A 71 -7.42 19.09 8.50
CA LYS A 71 -6.28 19.96 8.14
C LYS A 71 -4.98 19.16 8.13
N THR A 72 -4.73 18.39 9.18
CA THR A 72 -3.54 17.56 9.31
C THR A 72 -3.53 16.44 8.29
N ALA A 73 -4.68 15.79 8.07
CA ALA A 73 -4.86 14.78 7.04
C ALA A 73 -4.52 15.31 5.65
N SER A 74 -5.09 16.46 5.27
CA SER A 74 -4.83 17.07 3.96
C SER A 74 -3.36 17.44 3.76
N LEU A 75 -2.69 17.92 4.81
CA LEU A 75 -1.27 18.24 4.74
C LEU A 75 -0.42 16.99 4.50
N ILE A 76 -0.64 15.96 5.30
CA ILE A 76 0.14 14.70 5.21
C ILE A 76 -0.15 13.96 3.91
N ALA A 77 -1.41 13.88 3.48
CA ALA A 77 -1.81 13.19 2.26
C ALA A 77 -1.24 13.85 0.97
N ASN A 78 -0.86 15.13 1.03
CA ASN A 78 -0.26 15.82 -0.12
C ASN A 78 1.24 15.55 -0.28
N TYR A 79 1.90 14.87 0.65
CA TYR A 79 3.30 14.50 0.45
C TYR A 79 3.42 13.39 -0.61
N PRO A 80 4.31 13.54 -1.61
CA PRO A 80 4.47 12.55 -2.68
C PRO A 80 5.01 11.20 -2.19
N GLU A 81 5.62 11.16 -1.02
CA GLU A 81 6.09 9.93 -0.39
C GLU A 81 4.96 9.11 0.23
N VAL A 82 3.79 9.70 0.46
CA VAL A 82 2.60 9.03 1.02
C VAL A 82 1.80 8.43 -0.12
N ASP A 83 1.76 7.10 -0.17
CA ASP A 83 1.00 6.33 -1.17
C ASP A 83 -0.47 6.20 -0.78
N THR A 84 -0.72 5.91 0.49
CA THR A 84 -2.06 5.68 1.03
C THR A 84 -2.15 6.20 2.45
N MET A 85 -3.29 6.77 2.82
CA MET A 85 -3.54 7.29 4.17
C MET A 85 -4.97 6.98 4.61
N TYR A 86 -5.11 6.57 5.86
CA TYR A 86 -6.40 6.28 6.51
C TYR A 86 -6.50 7.00 7.85
N LEU A 87 -7.70 7.45 8.20
CA LEU A 87 -8.09 7.76 9.57
C LEU A 87 -8.64 6.47 10.19
N LEU A 88 -8.15 6.11 11.36
CA LEU A 88 -8.51 4.86 12.03
C LEU A 88 -9.32 5.12 13.31
N SER A 89 -10.09 4.13 13.69
CA SER A 89 -10.76 4.04 14.99
C SER A 89 -9.99 3.07 15.89
N GLY A 90 -8.79 3.44 16.33
CA GLY A 90 -7.93 2.52 17.07
C GLY A 90 -6.90 3.24 17.92
N ASP A 91 -5.77 2.60 18.16
CA ASP A 91 -4.70 3.11 19.02
C ASP A 91 -3.94 4.29 18.40
N CYS A 92 -3.96 4.43 17.07
CA CYS A 92 -3.44 5.59 16.37
C CYS A 92 -4.54 6.28 15.56
N ASP A 93 -4.38 7.60 15.32
CA ASP A 93 -5.34 8.37 14.55
C ASP A 93 -5.19 8.14 13.04
N PHE A 94 -3.97 8.16 12.51
CA PHE A 94 -3.71 7.94 11.10
C PHE A 94 -2.76 6.78 10.87
N LEU A 95 -3.01 6.06 9.77
CA LEU A 95 -2.08 5.07 9.21
C LEU A 95 -1.71 5.50 7.79
N CYS A 96 -0.42 5.76 7.56
CA CYS A 96 0.11 6.13 6.25
C CYS A 96 0.98 5.02 5.70
N LEU A 97 0.75 4.61 4.45
CA LEU A 97 1.70 3.80 3.69
C LEU A 97 2.66 4.74 2.96
N VAL A 98 3.93 4.63 3.27
CA VAL A 98 5.00 5.48 2.72
C VAL A 98 5.98 4.62 1.94
N GLN A 99 6.50 5.15 0.83
CA GLN A 99 7.52 4.50 0.03
C GLN A 99 8.77 5.39 -0.11
N GLY A 100 9.92 4.72 -0.08
CA GLY A 100 11.23 5.35 -0.31
C GLY A 100 12.20 4.36 -0.95
N LYS A 101 13.37 4.83 -1.35
CA LYS A 101 14.44 3.98 -1.92
C LYS A 101 15.20 3.22 -0.83
N THR A 102 15.29 3.81 0.36
CA THR A 102 16.02 3.23 1.50
C THR A 102 15.24 3.44 2.80
N MET A 103 15.53 2.61 3.81
CA MET A 103 14.98 2.80 5.16
C MET A 103 15.37 4.16 5.75
N PHE A 104 16.56 4.64 5.43
CA PHE A 104 17.05 5.95 5.89
C PHE A 104 16.23 7.09 5.28
N GLU A 105 15.90 7.01 3.98
CA GLU A 105 15.07 7.99 3.29
C GLU A 105 13.66 8.06 3.91
N VAL A 106 13.05 6.91 4.19
CA VAL A 106 11.75 6.84 4.89
C VAL A 106 11.84 7.43 6.30
N ALA A 107 12.86 7.04 7.07
CA ALA A 107 13.03 7.56 8.43
C ALA A 107 13.24 9.08 8.44
N ARG A 108 14.03 9.60 7.49
CA ARG A 108 14.25 11.04 7.31
C ARG A 108 12.96 11.76 6.92
N PHE A 109 12.18 11.21 6.00
CA PHE A 109 10.87 11.77 5.64
C PHE A 109 9.95 11.89 6.85
N VAL A 110 9.90 10.84 7.68
CA VAL A 110 9.06 10.86 8.91
C VAL A 110 9.54 11.93 9.87
N SER A 111 10.85 12.01 10.16
CA SER A 111 11.40 12.98 11.10
C SER A 111 11.29 14.42 10.62
N ASP A 112 11.59 14.67 9.34
CA ASP A 112 11.72 16.03 8.80
C ASP A 112 10.36 16.60 8.36
N LYS A 113 9.39 15.74 8.01
CA LYS A 113 8.10 16.19 7.48
C LYS A 113 6.92 15.81 8.37
N ILE A 114 6.69 14.52 8.65
CA ILE A 114 5.49 14.10 9.40
C ILE A 114 5.57 14.54 10.86
N ALA A 115 6.67 14.25 11.55
CA ALA A 115 6.83 14.59 12.97
C ALA A 115 6.91 16.09 13.23
N CYS A 116 7.17 16.91 12.20
CA CYS A 116 7.21 18.38 12.30
C CYS A 116 5.85 19.03 12.09
N VAL A 117 4.79 18.28 11.77
CA VAL A 117 3.44 18.84 11.63
C VAL A 117 2.94 19.24 13.02
N GLU A 118 2.43 20.46 13.15
CA GLU A 118 2.08 21.10 14.44
C GLU A 118 1.17 20.25 15.34
N ASP A 119 0.22 19.53 14.73
CA ASP A 119 -0.77 18.73 15.47
C ASP A 119 -0.32 17.27 15.68
N VAL A 120 0.83 16.85 15.16
CA VAL A 120 1.35 15.50 15.35
C VAL A 120 2.02 15.39 16.73
N ARG A 121 1.54 14.42 17.51
CA ARG A 121 2.04 14.15 18.86
C ARG A 121 3.13 13.08 18.87
N SER A 122 2.92 12.03 18.10
CA SER A 122 3.87 10.92 17.99
C SER A 122 3.76 10.21 16.64
N THR A 123 4.83 9.53 16.25
CA THR A 123 4.88 8.69 15.06
C THR A 123 5.56 7.37 15.39
N LYS A 124 5.09 6.27 14.76
CA LYS A 124 5.72 4.97 14.86
C LYS A 124 5.88 4.38 13.46
N THR A 125 7.09 3.99 13.12
CA THR A 125 7.44 3.46 11.79
C THR A 125 7.54 1.95 11.83
N LEU A 126 6.79 1.27 10.94
CA LEU A 126 6.74 -0.17 10.78
C LEU A 126 7.19 -0.52 9.36
N PHE A 127 8.42 -0.99 9.18
CA PHE A 127 8.91 -1.38 7.88
C PHE A 127 8.28 -2.69 7.40
N VAL A 128 7.83 -2.71 6.14
CA VAL A 128 7.30 -3.92 5.50
C VAL A 128 8.49 -4.80 5.11
N LEU A 129 8.63 -5.95 5.74
CA LEU A 129 9.72 -6.89 5.46
C LEU A 129 9.41 -7.74 4.23
N LYS A 130 8.15 -8.12 4.03
CA LYS A 130 7.72 -8.93 2.88
C LYS A 130 6.25 -8.69 2.59
N GLN A 131 5.92 -8.54 1.32
CA GLN A 131 4.55 -8.39 0.87
C GLN A 131 4.06 -9.69 0.23
N TYR A 132 3.01 -10.28 0.78
CA TYR A 132 2.44 -11.54 0.31
C TYR A 132 1.27 -11.34 -0.65
N LYS A 133 0.49 -10.29 -0.44
CA LYS A 133 -0.72 -9.99 -1.23
C LYS A 133 -0.94 -8.49 -1.29
N GLN A 134 -1.38 -7.99 -2.44
CA GLN A 134 -1.75 -6.59 -2.64
C GLN A 134 -3.01 -6.50 -3.50
N SER A 135 -3.97 -5.69 -3.10
CA SER A 135 -5.23 -5.45 -3.85
C SER A 135 -5.88 -6.75 -4.37
N GLY A 136 -5.89 -7.80 -3.54
CA GLY A 136 -6.45 -9.11 -3.90
C GLY A 136 -5.51 -10.03 -4.70
N ILE A 137 -4.37 -9.53 -5.19
CA ILE A 137 -3.41 -10.29 -6.01
C ILE A 137 -2.31 -10.86 -5.12
N VAL A 138 -2.05 -12.18 -5.22
CA VAL A 138 -0.95 -12.85 -4.53
C VAL A 138 0.35 -12.54 -5.26
N ILE A 139 1.34 -11.99 -4.54
CA ILE A 139 2.63 -11.54 -5.08
C ILE A 139 3.71 -12.61 -4.93
N VAL A 140 3.61 -13.46 -3.91
CA VAL A 140 4.63 -14.48 -3.60
C VAL A 140 4.47 -15.70 -4.49
N ASP A 141 5.57 -16.19 -5.05
CA ASP A 141 5.61 -17.47 -5.79
C ASP A 141 5.51 -18.63 -4.80
N GLN A 142 4.42 -19.38 -4.86
CA GLN A 142 4.21 -20.56 -4.00
C GLN A 142 5.25 -21.66 -4.22
N GLU A 143 5.81 -21.76 -5.43
CA GLU A 143 6.80 -22.80 -5.79
C GLU A 143 8.18 -22.63 -5.11
N LYS A 144 8.55 -21.40 -4.70
CA LYS A 144 9.84 -21.17 -4.01
C LYS A 144 9.79 -21.37 -2.50
N GLU A 145 8.61 -21.35 -1.88
CA GLU A 145 8.48 -21.57 -0.44
C GLU A 145 8.61 -23.05 -0.03
N GLU A 146 8.29 -23.98 -0.91
CA GLU A 146 8.50 -25.41 -0.61
C GLU A 146 9.98 -25.79 -0.51
N GLN A 147 10.86 -25.09 -1.22
CA GLN A 147 12.32 -25.33 -1.15
C GLN A 147 12.98 -24.70 0.09
N HIS A 148 12.32 -23.81 0.81
CA HIS A 148 12.83 -23.17 2.03
C HIS A 148 12.16 -23.70 3.31
N ARG A 149 11.32 -24.73 3.21
CA ARG A 149 10.97 -25.50 4.40
C ARG A 149 12.24 -26.21 4.87
N LEU A 150 12.89 -25.61 5.85
CA LEU A 150 13.89 -26.30 6.65
C LEU A 150 13.27 -27.62 7.10
N VAL A 151 13.68 -28.71 6.48
CA VAL A 151 13.41 -30.04 6.99
C VAL A 151 14.14 -30.08 8.32
N VAL A 152 13.42 -29.80 9.40
CA VAL A 152 13.91 -30.08 10.74
C VAL A 152 14.00 -31.59 10.82
N THR A 153 15.15 -32.14 10.46
CA THR A 153 15.45 -33.55 10.73
C THR A 153 15.34 -33.74 12.25
N PRO A 154 14.49 -34.65 12.70
CA PRO A 154 14.42 -34.96 14.12
C PRO A 154 15.82 -35.31 14.60
N TRP A 155 16.27 -34.67 15.69
CA TRP A 155 17.51 -34.97 16.38
C TRP A 155 17.58 -36.47 16.67
N LYS A 156 18.31 -37.24 15.86
CA LYS A 156 18.63 -38.61 16.19
C LYS A 156 19.67 -38.57 17.33
N ASN A 157 19.24 -39.13 18.46
CA ASN A 157 19.99 -39.36 19.65
C ASN A 157 21.45 -39.74 19.36
N TYR A 158 22.40 -38.89 19.80
CA TYR A 158 23.72 -39.32 20.11
C TYR A 158 23.65 -40.05 21.46
N GLN A 159 23.37 -41.32 21.41
CA GLN A 159 23.73 -42.26 22.47
C GLN A 159 24.55 -43.36 21.82
N GLU A 160 25.68 -43.66 22.50
CA GLU A 160 26.61 -44.79 22.36
C GLU A 160 27.76 -44.59 21.34
N LYS A 161 28.95 -44.21 21.81
CA LYS A 161 29.97 -45.09 22.42
C LYS A 161 31.06 -44.26 23.09
#